data_8f2269e30b86476f46b10cadbbedc880
#
_entry.id   8f2269e30b86476f46b10cadbbedc880
#
_cell.length_a   1.000
_cell.length_b   1.000
_cell.length_c   1.000
_cell.angle_alpha   90.00
_cell.angle_beta   90.00
_cell.angle_gamma   90.00
#
_symmetry.space_group_name_H-M   'P 1'
#
loop_
_entity.id
_entity.type
_entity.pdbx_description
1 polymer ?
#
loop_
_entity_poly.entity_id
_entity_poly.type
_entity_poly.pdbx_seq_one_letter_code
_entity_poly.pdbx_strand_id
1 'polypeptide(L)'
;MQLRFVSYNIHHCNPPAHEKTGRIDVDAVAAVLKELNADVIALQEVDVNTKRSGNSNQAKLLAEKLNMQVVFGKAIDYNGGEYGLAILS
;
A
#
# COMPACT_ATOMS: atom_id res chain seq x y z
N MET A 1 -22.24 16.41 5.38
CA MET A 1 -21.33 15.24 5.35
C MET A 1 -19.93 15.70 5.03
N GLN A 2 -18.96 15.24 5.79
CA GLN A 2 -17.54 15.49 5.52
C GLN A 2 -16.86 14.20 5.11
N LEU A 3 -16.09 14.24 4.03
CA LEU A 3 -15.27 13.12 3.59
C LEU A 3 -13.81 13.49 3.75
N ARG A 4 -13.01 12.57 4.29
CA ARG A 4 -11.57 12.74 4.42
C ARG A 4 -10.87 11.92 3.35
N PHE A 5 -10.14 12.62 2.48
CA PHE A 5 -9.34 12.02 1.43
C PHE A 5 -7.87 12.13 1.80
N VAL A 6 -7.12 11.03 1.65
CA VAL A 6 -5.69 10.99 1.92
C VAL A 6 -4.97 10.45 0.70
N SER A 7 -3.86 11.07 0.34
CA SER A 7 -2.93 10.55 -0.66
C SER A 7 -1.63 10.23 0.05
N TYR A 8 -1.11 9.02 -0.11
CA TYR A 8 0.05 8.55 0.64
C TYR A 8 0.92 7.63 -0.21
N ASN A 9 2.21 7.96 -0.30
CA ASN A 9 3.19 7.12 -0.97
C ASN A 9 3.72 6.10 0.04
N ILE A 10 3.47 4.83 -0.19
CA ILE A 10 3.83 3.78 0.75
C ILE A 10 5.23 3.18 0.51
N HIS A 11 5.90 3.59 -0.57
CA HIS A 11 7.25 3.09 -0.91
C HIS A 11 7.29 1.55 -0.84
N HIS A 12 6.35 0.88 -1.52
CA HIS A 12 6.15 -0.58 -1.51
C HIS A 12 6.27 -1.21 -0.11
N CYS A 13 5.75 -0.51 0.91
CA CYS A 13 5.78 -0.92 2.32
C CYS A 13 7.19 -1.14 2.87
N ASN A 14 8.18 -0.45 2.29
CA ASN A 14 9.55 -0.40 2.81
C ASN A 14 9.72 0.92 3.58
N PRO A 15 9.52 0.94 4.91
CA PRO A 15 9.57 2.19 5.66
C PRO A 15 10.98 2.77 5.69
N PRO A 16 11.11 4.11 5.89
CA PRO A 16 12.43 4.79 5.90
C PRO A 16 13.43 4.16 6.86
N ALA A 17 12.98 3.66 8.01
CA ALA A 17 13.85 3.02 8.99
C ALA A 17 14.52 1.75 8.45
N HIS A 18 13.96 1.13 7.40
CA HIS A 18 14.45 -0.12 6.82
C HIS A 18 14.84 0.02 5.36
N GLU A 19 15.01 1.25 4.86
CA GLU A 19 15.29 1.50 3.45
C GLU A 19 16.53 0.75 2.96
N LYS A 20 17.60 0.75 3.74
CA LYS A 20 18.87 0.11 3.35
C LYS A 20 18.81 -1.41 3.32
N THR A 21 17.97 -2.01 4.16
CA THR A 21 17.84 -3.47 4.24
C THR A 21 16.77 -4.01 3.30
N GLY A 22 15.93 -3.13 2.73
CA GLY A 22 14.81 -3.53 1.90
C GLY A 22 13.69 -4.23 2.64
N ARG A 23 13.66 -4.13 3.97
CA ARG A 23 12.64 -4.81 4.79
C ARG A 23 11.25 -4.25 4.48
N ILE A 24 10.32 -5.16 4.26
CA ILE A 24 8.91 -4.84 4.00
C ILE A 24 8.13 -4.96 5.31
N ASP A 25 7.34 -3.94 5.62
CA ASP A 25 6.55 -3.92 6.85
C ASP A 25 5.14 -3.37 6.57
N VAL A 26 4.26 -4.24 6.11
CA VAL A 26 2.87 -3.89 5.79
C VAL A 26 2.12 -3.44 7.03
N ASP A 27 2.38 -4.07 8.18
CA ASP A 27 1.70 -3.72 9.43
C ASP A 27 2.02 -2.29 9.89
N ALA A 28 3.26 -1.86 9.72
CA ALA A 28 3.67 -0.49 10.06
C ALA A 28 2.92 0.53 9.20
N VAL A 29 2.82 0.26 7.90
CA VAL A 29 2.09 1.14 6.97
C VAL A 29 0.61 1.16 7.33
N ALA A 30 0.01 0.00 7.58
CA ALA A 30 -1.40 -0.11 7.97
C ALA A 30 -1.69 0.70 9.24
N ALA A 31 -0.78 0.65 10.23
CA ALA A 31 -0.95 1.40 11.48
C ALA A 31 -0.98 2.92 11.22
N VAL A 32 -0.10 3.42 10.37
CA VAL A 32 -0.09 4.84 10.00
C VAL A 32 -1.38 5.23 9.30
N LEU A 33 -1.82 4.44 8.32
CA LEU A 33 -3.03 4.72 7.55
C LEU A 33 -4.28 4.67 8.45
N LYS A 34 -4.31 3.78 9.41
CA LYS A 34 -5.43 3.65 10.35
C LYS A 34 -5.59 4.90 11.20
N GLU A 35 -4.48 5.50 11.64
CA GLU A 35 -4.50 6.74 12.42
C GLU A 35 -5.05 7.93 11.65
N LEU A 36 -4.91 7.94 10.34
CA LEU A 36 -5.41 9.01 9.48
C LEU A 36 -6.93 9.03 9.41
N ASN A 37 -7.59 7.93 9.73
CA ASN A 37 -9.05 7.81 9.76
C ASN A 37 -9.70 8.38 8.51
N ALA A 38 -9.21 7.97 7.34
CA ALA A 38 -9.68 8.47 6.05
C ALA A 38 -10.84 7.66 5.51
N ASP A 39 -11.71 8.33 4.76
CA ASP A 39 -12.80 7.66 4.06
C ASP A 39 -12.34 7.08 2.73
N VAL A 40 -11.41 7.79 2.06
CA VAL A 40 -10.81 7.35 0.80
C VAL A 40 -9.30 7.57 0.88
N ILE A 41 -8.53 6.55 0.51
CA ILE A 41 -7.07 6.62 0.52
C ILE A 41 -6.54 6.28 -0.87
N ALA A 42 -5.75 7.19 -1.44
CA ALA A 42 -5.03 6.95 -2.68
C ALA A 42 -3.58 6.61 -2.32
N LEU A 43 -3.15 5.40 -2.66
CA LEU A 43 -1.80 4.91 -2.38
C LEU A 43 -0.96 4.90 -3.63
N GLN A 44 0.28 5.34 -3.53
CA GLN A 44 1.27 5.27 -4.59
C GLN A 44 2.36 4.27 -4.22
N GLU A 45 3.08 3.76 -5.23
CA GLU A 45 4.18 2.82 -5.10
C GLU A 45 3.77 1.54 -4.38
N VAL A 46 2.71 0.91 -4.89
CA VAL A 46 2.14 -0.32 -4.36
C VAL A 46 2.64 -1.52 -5.16
N ASP A 47 3.18 -2.52 -4.47
CA ASP A 47 3.60 -3.79 -5.08
C ASP A 47 2.50 -4.84 -4.99
N VAL A 48 2.31 -5.57 -6.09
CA VAL A 48 1.43 -6.74 -6.13
C VAL A 48 2.22 -7.93 -6.67
N ASN A 49 2.47 -8.90 -5.82
CA ASN A 49 3.17 -10.15 -6.16
C ASN A 49 4.60 -9.97 -6.68
N THR A 50 5.28 -8.90 -6.26
CA THR A 50 6.70 -8.71 -6.62
C THR A 50 7.58 -9.56 -5.71
N LYS A 51 8.72 -10.02 -6.25
CA LYS A 51 9.67 -10.81 -5.47
C LYS A 51 10.24 -10.04 -4.30
N ARG A 52 10.55 -8.75 -4.50
CA ARG A 52 11.11 -7.90 -3.44
C ARG A 52 10.18 -7.73 -2.26
N SER A 53 8.87 -7.89 -2.47
CA SER A 53 7.84 -7.78 -1.42
C SER A 53 7.32 -9.15 -0.97
N GLY A 54 8.07 -10.23 -1.22
CA GLY A 54 7.73 -11.58 -0.78
C GLY A 54 6.52 -12.16 -1.51
N ASN A 55 6.27 -11.73 -2.74
CA ASN A 55 5.12 -12.14 -3.56
C ASN A 55 3.78 -11.80 -2.91
N SER A 56 3.74 -10.80 -2.03
CA SER A 56 2.50 -10.38 -1.38
C SER A 56 1.74 -9.38 -2.24
N ASN A 57 0.41 -9.38 -2.09
CA ASN A 57 -0.45 -8.37 -2.69
C ASN A 57 -0.66 -7.27 -1.65
N GLN A 58 0.15 -6.21 -1.72
CA GLN A 58 0.12 -5.14 -0.73
C GLN A 58 -1.21 -4.38 -0.74
N ALA A 59 -1.81 -4.18 -1.90
CA ALA A 59 -3.10 -3.51 -2.01
C ALA A 59 -4.18 -4.27 -1.23
N LYS A 60 -4.25 -5.59 -1.44
CA LYS A 60 -5.23 -6.43 -0.77
C LYS A 60 -4.98 -6.53 0.73
N LEU A 61 -3.71 -6.70 1.13
CA LEU A 61 -3.35 -6.80 2.54
C LEU A 61 -3.70 -5.53 3.31
N LEU A 62 -3.40 -4.36 2.75
CA LEU A 62 -3.72 -3.10 3.38
C LEU A 62 -5.24 -2.90 3.49
N ALA A 63 -5.98 -3.25 2.43
CA ALA A 63 -7.43 -3.16 2.46
C ALA A 63 -8.04 -4.04 3.56
N GLU A 64 -7.54 -5.27 3.69
CA GLU A 64 -7.99 -6.19 4.73
C GLU A 64 -7.70 -5.64 6.14
N LYS A 65 -6.49 -5.13 6.35
CA LYS A 65 -6.09 -4.59 7.66
C LYS A 65 -6.86 -3.34 8.04
N LEU A 66 -7.28 -2.56 7.07
CA LEU A 66 -8.06 -1.33 7.28
C LEU A 66 -9.57 -1.55 7.19
N ASN A 67 -9.99 -2.76 6.87
CA ASN A 67 -11.39 -3.10 6.64
C ASN A 67 -12.02 -2.22 5.57
N MET A 68 -11.32 -2.07 4.45
CA MET A 68 -11.72 -1.23 3.32
C MET A 68 -11.77 -2.05 2.03
N GLN A 69 -12.46 -1.51 1.03
CA GLN A 69 -12.46 -2.05 -0.33
C GLN A 69 -11.26 -1.49 -1.07
N VAL A 70 -10.79 -2.19 -2.10
CA VAL A 70 -9.61 -1.76 -2.85
C VAL A 70 -9.79 -1.95 -4.35
N VAL A 71 -9.27 -0.97 -5.11
CA VAL A 71 -9.07 -1.09 -6.55
C VAL A 71 -7.61 -0.82 -6.81
N PHE A 72 -6.93 -1.75 -7.50
CA PHE A 72 -5.53 -1.60 -7.88
C PHE A 72 -5.41 -1.26 -9.36
N GLY A 73 -4.59 -0.25 -9.67
CA GLY A 73 -4.28 0.15 -11.05
C GLY A 73 -2.81 -0.14 -11.35
N LYS A 74 -2.55 -1.10 -12.23
CA LYS A 74 -1.19 -1.41 -12.64
C LYS A 74 -0.60 -0.27 -13.47
N ALA A 75 0.59 0.21 -13.08
CA ALA A 75 1.36 1.14 -13.89
C ALA A 75 2.35 0.38 -14.77
N ILE A 76 3.07 -0.59 -14.20
CA ILE A 76 4.06 -1.40 -14.93
C ILE A 76 4.09 -2.81 -14.37
N ASP A 77 4.59 -3.75 -15.19
CA ASP A 77 5.03 -5.06 -14.70
C ASP A 77 6.42 -4.85 -14.10
N TYR A 78 6.67 -5.46 -12.96
CA TYR A 78 7.92 -5.23 -12.25
C TYR A 78 8.26 -6.41 -11.34
N ASN A 79 9.50 -6.86 -11.40
CA ASN A 79 10.08 -7.82 -10.44
C ASN A 79 9.21 -9.09 -10.26
N GLY A 80 8.63 -9.58 -11.35
CA GLY A 80 7.80 -10.78 -11.35
C GLY A 80 6.34 -10.55 -10.98
N GLY A 81 5.96 -9.32 -10.67
CA GLY A 81 4.59 -8.95 -10.33
C GLY A 81 4.20 -7.64 -10.98
N GLU A 82 3.45 -6.82 -10.25
CA GLU A 82 2.94 -5.55 -10.73
C GLU A 82 3.24 -4.43 -9.76
N TYR A 83 3.42 -3.22 -10.27
CA TYR A 83 3.70 -2.01 -9.48
C TYR A 83 2.76 -0.91 -9.94
N GLY A 84 2.12 -0.23 -9.03
CA GLY A 84 1.16 0.79 -9.41
C GLY A 84 0.53 1.55 -8.26
N LEU A 85 -0.74 1.86 -8.42
CA LEU A 85 -1.53 2.69 -7.51
C LEU A 85 -2.69 1.87 -6.95
N ALA A 86 -3.17 2.25 -5.78
CA ALA A 86 -4.37 1.64 -5.22
C ALA A 86 -5.28 2.71 -4.62
N ILE A 87 -6.58 2.50 -4.72
CA ILE A 87 -7.59 3.33 -4.06
C ILE A 87 -8.34 2.45 -3.07
N LEU A 88 -8.34 2.87 -1.81
CA LEU A 88 -9.09 2.21 -0.74
C LEU A 88 -10.27 3.09 -0.33
N SER A 89 -11.39 2.45 -0.08
CA SER A 89 -12.58 3.17 0.38
C SER A 89 -13.47 2.32 1.28
#